data_1ff509051616ba2dfb214b19bb00fe20
#
_entry.id   1ff509051616ba2dfb214b19bb00fe20
#
_cell.length_a   1.000
_cell.length_b   1.000
_cell.length_c   1.000
_cell.angle_alpha   90.00
_cell.angle_beta   90.00
_cell.angle_gamma   90.00
#
_symmetry.space_group_name_H-M   'P 1'
#
loop_
_entity.id
_entity.type
_entity.pdbx_description
1 polymer ?
#
loop_
_entity_poly.entity_id
_entity_poly.type
_entity_poly.pdbx_seq_one_letter_code
_entity_poly.pdbx_strand_id
1 'polypeptide(L)'
;MGKPRQKRTWVQVLIVVWSLSLPAGAVTPALAEEVPAPPTLTLAGEPSIAFQGGYIKPSEPVSGMVVGARDFKQLFGLGDVLYIRVLPAANVKVGDRLTLYRPSRQVYHPFTRAPLGHLMVILGILQVTTETKDNVISTRIERAFDSISPGDFVMPFQPPPEVPAQQTTTGPVTGVIVDFKQARQVTAQSEIIYIDRGETDGVALGDRFSVIRPGRRLSFMTKNPDVVLAEIKVIGLQPRTATAYVLKSTDAIHRGDIVSRMPPRPSKEEAKAKEEAKAEGAPVVGAEPTPP
;
A
#
# COMPACT_ATOMS: atom_id res chain seq x y z
N MET A 1 -63.33 32.09 -35.14
CA MET A 1 -62.21 32.45 -34.26
C MET A 1 -60.94 31.87 -34.84
N GLY A 2 -60.17 32.75 -35.46
CA GLY A 2 -59.10 32.39 -36.38
C GLY A 2 -57.73 32.18 -35.68
N LYS A 3 -57.03 31.13 -36.09
CA LYS A 3 -55.61 30.94 -35.79
C LYS A 3 -54.78 31.67 -36.85
N PRO A 4 -53.73 32.40 -36.46
CA PRO A 4 -52.86 33.01 -37.45
C PRO A 4 -51.88 32.01 -38.03
N ARG A 5 -51.75 32.00 -39.33
CA ARG A 5 -50.77 31.28 -40.15
C ARG A 5 -49.39 31.91 -39.97
N GLN A 6 -48.43 31.14 -39.53
CA GLN A 6 -47.00 31.54 -39.49
C GLN A 6 -46.36 31.27 -40.89
N LYS A 7 -45.88 32.33 -41.51
CA LYS A 7 -45.23 32.32 -42.82
C LYS A 7 -43.76 31.81 -42.62
N ARG A 8 -43.40 30.72 -43.31
CA ARG A 8 -42.04 30.23 -43.46
C ARG A 8 -41.32 31.09 -44.50
N THR A 9 -40.36 31.87 -44.03
CA THR A 9 -39.39 32.55 -44.92
C THR A 9 -38.22 31.61 -45.18
N TRP A 10 -38.01 31.25 -46.43
CA TRP A 10 -36.86 30.52 -46.93
C TRP A 10 -35.70 31.49 -47.09
N VAL A 11 -34.61 31.32 -46.35
CA VAL A 11 -33.36 32.01 -46.58
C VAL A 11 -32.48 31.06 -47.41
N GLN A 12 -32.27 31.44 -48.68
CA GLN A 12 -31.28 30.78 -49.53
C GLN A 12 -29.88 31.20 -49.06
N VAL A 13 -29.11 30.23 -48.57
CA VAL A 13 -27.69 30.43 -48.28
C VAL A 13 -26.89 30.07 -49.53
N LEU A 14 -26.29 31.11 -50.11
CA LEU A 14 -25.34 31.02 -51.24
C LEU A 14 -24.02 30.44 -50.66
N ILE A 15 -23.69 29.21 -51.04
CA ILE A 15 -22.40 28.60 -50.69
C ILE A 15 -21.38 29.02 -51.75
N VAL A 16 -20.49 29.94 -51.35
CA VAL A 16 -19.31 30.28 -52.13
C VAL A 16 -18.22 29.25 -51.81
N VAL A 17 -17.93 28.38 -52.77
CA VAL A 17 -16.82 27.42 -52.67
C VAL A 17 -15.54 28.15 -53.03
N TRP A 18 -14.74 28.45 -52.03
CA TRP A 18 -13.37 28.89 -52.20
C TRP A 18 -12.46 27.65 -52.22
N SER A 19 -11.94 27.30 -53.41
CA SER A 19 -10.90 26.29 -53.57
C SER A 19 -9.55 26.85 -53.12
N LEU A 20 -9.17 26.57 -51.86
CA LEU A 20 -7.82 26.84 -51.36
C LEU A 20 -6.93 25.61 -51.67
N SER A 21 -6.06 25.73 -52.62
CA SER A 21 -4.97 24.77 -52.90
C SER A 21 -3.92 24.91 -51.79
N LEU A 22 -3.85 23.90 -50.92
CA LEU A 22 -2.78 23.78 -49.92
C LEU A 22 -1.57 23.09 -50.57
N PRO A 23 -0.34 23.58 -50.35
CA PRO A 23 0.87 22.88 -50.74
C PRO A 23 1.04 21.63 -49.87
N ALA A 24 1.48 20.55 -50.52
CA ALA A 24 1.85 19.29 -49.84
C ALA A 24 3.04 19.56 -48.87
N GLY A 25 2.74 19.85 -47.63
CA GLY A 25 3.71 19.90 -46.53
C GLY A 25 4.11 18.48 -46.12
N ALA A 26 5.40 18.20 -46.13
CA ALA A 26 5.98 16.95 -45.67
C ALA A 26 5.54 16.70 -44.22
N VAL A 27 4.82 15.60 -44.00
CA VAL A 27 4.49 15.08 -42.67
C VAL A 27 5.79 14.51 -42.09
N THR A 28 6.47 15.30 -41.26
CA THR A 28 7.52 14.76 -40.39
C THR A 28 6.85 13.84 -39.37
N PRO A 29 7.31 12.58 -39.21
CA PRO A 29 6.80 11.73 -38.14
C PRO A 29 7.11 12.42 -36.80
N ALA A 30 6.08 12.77 -36.04
CA ALA A 30 6.23 13.19 -34.66
C ALA A 30 6.93 12.05 -33.92
N LEU A 31 8.09 12.34 -33.37
CA LEU A 31 8.76 11.48 -32.42
C LEU A 31 7.72 11.21 -31.30
N ALA A 32 7.33 9.94 -31.18
CA ALA A 32 6.50 9.51 -30.07
C ALA A 32 7.25 9.92 -28.79
N GLU A 33 6.72 10.89 -28.07
CA GLU A 33 7.19 11.30 -26.76
C GLU A 33 7.04 10.07 -25.87
N GLU A 34 8.18 9.46 -25.56
CA GLU A 34 8.25 8.27 -24.71
C GLU A 34 7.71 8.69 -23.34
N VAL A 35 6.46 8.33 -23.06
CA VAL A 35 5.84 8.55 -21.74
C VAL A 35 6.76 7.90 -20.73
N PRO A 36 7.39 8.66 -19.82
CA PRO A 36 8.29 8.08 -18.84
C PRO A 36 7.52 7.03 -18.04
N ALA A 37 8.08 5.82 -18.02
CA ALA A 37 7.51 4.73 -17.21
C ALA A 37 7.28 5.24 -15.78
N PRO A 38 6.11 4.95 -15.17
CA PRO A 38 5.83 5.41 -13.82
C PRO A 38 6.99 4.97 -12.91
N PRO A 39 7.47 5.84 -12.01
CA PRO A 39 8.62 5.53 -11.17
C PRO A 39 8.34 4.22 -10.44
N THR A 40 9.19 3.25 -10.64
CA THR A 40 9.15 2.00 -9.88
C THR A 40 9.40 2.38 -8.43
N LEU A 41 8.34 2.38 -7.61
CA LEU A 41 8.43 2.66 -6.19
C LEU A 41 9.38 1.63 -5.57
N THR A 42 10.61 2.03 -5.40
CA THR A 42 11.61 1.24 -4.68
C THR A 42 11.32 1.44 -3.20
N LEU A 43 10.52 0.55 -2.61
CA LEU A 43 10.15 0.56 -1.19
C LEU A 43 11.35 0.51 -0.23
N ALA A 44 12.54 0.29 -0.76
CA ALA A 44 13.79 0.27 0.02
C ALA A 44 14.23 1.63 0.60
N GLY A 45 13.49 2.71 0.31
CA GLY A 45 13.84 4.07 0.77
C GLY A 45 12.69 4.85 1.42
N GLU A 46 11.51 4.25 1.59
CA GLU A 46 10.33 4.92 2.16
C GLU A 46 9.96 4.37 3.55
N PRO A 47 10.71 4.71 4.63
CA PRO A 47 10.34 4.33 5.99
C PRO A 47 8.96 4.85 6.38
N SER A 48 8.45 5.86 5.69
CA SER A 48 7.13 6.43 5.89
C SER A 48 5.98 5.44 5.64
N ILE A 49 6.05 4.60 4.61
CA ILE A 49 4.98 3.63 4.28
C ILE A 49 4.90 2.53 5.33
N ALA A 50 6.04 1.99 5.75
CA ALA A 50 6.09 0.96 6.79
C ALA A 50 5.52 1.50 8.11
N PHE A 51 5.83 2.76 8.47
CA PHE A 51 5.31 3.40 9.66
C PHE A 51 3.81 3.67 9.57
N GLN A 52 3.35 4.22 8.45
CA GLN A 52 1.93 4.50 8.21
C GLN A 52 1.07 3.22 8.11
N GLY A 53 1.69 2.08 7.89
CA GLY A 53 1.03 0.78 7.74
C GLY A 53 0.12 0.43 8.92
N GLY A 54 0.49 0.84 10.11
CA GLY A 54 -0.14 0.34 11.32
C GLY A 54 0.06 -1.17 11.47
N TYR A 55 -0.62 -1.77 12.43
CA TYR A 55 -0.50 -3.20 12.72
C TYR A 55 -1.69 -3.70 13.54
N ILE A 56 -1.84 -5.03 13.62
CA ILE A 56 -2.88 -5.65 14.45
C ILE A 56 -2.23 -6.18 15.73
N LYS A 57 -2.74 -5.74 16.88
CA LYS A 57 -2.28 -6.18 18.21
C LYS A 57 -3.44 -6.20 19.20
N PRO A 58 -3.46 -7.11 20.18
CA PRO A 58 -4.50 -7.15 21.19
C PRO A 58 -4.61 -5.86 22.01
N SER A 59 -3.48 -5.29 22.39
CA SER A 59 -3.39 -4.01 23.12
C SER A 59 -2.02 -3.39 22.94
N GLU A 60 -1.94 -2.06 23.10
CA GLU A 60 -0.69 -1.31 23.21
C GLU A 60 -0.60 -0.62 24.58
N PRO A 61 0.61 -0.50 25.13
CA PRO A 61 0.80 0.32 26.33
C PRO A 61 0.49 1.78 26.02
N VAL A 62 -0.35 2.38 26.82
CA VAL A 62 -0.72 3.79 26.72
C VAL A 62 0.23 4.61 27.59
N SER A 63 0.92 5.58 26.99
CA SER A 63 1.75 6.54 27.74
C SER A 63 0.99 7.83 28.06
N GLY A 64 -0.06 8.12 27.32
CA GLY A 64 -0.90 9.31 27.49
C GLY A 64 -1.97 9.42 26.44
N MET A 65 -2.72 10.51 26.50
CA MET A 65 -3.85 10.78 25.62
C MET A 65 -3.92 12.26 25.24
N VAL A 66 -4.31 12.55 24.01
CA VAL A 66 -4.56 13.91 23.54
C VAL A 66 -5.79 14.46 24.27
N VAL A 67 -5.62 15.57 25.00
CA VAL A 67 -6.73 16.23 25.71
C VAL A 67 -7.21 17.50 25.00
N GLY A 68 -6.41 18.05 24.08
CA GLY A 68 -6.75 19.23 23.33
C GLY A 68 -5.58 19.78 22.53
N ALA A 69 -5.76 20.96 21.98
CA ALA A 69 -4.74 21.69 21.24
C ALA A 69 -4.74 23.18 21.62
N ARG A 70 -3.67 23.88 21.24
CA ARG A 70 -3.59 25.33 21.43
C ARG A 70 -4.68 26.07 20.67
N ASP A 71 -4.90 25.66 19.43
CA ASP A 71 -5.85 26.29 18.52
C ASP A 71 -7.21 25.57 18.57
N PHE A 72 -8.29 26.32 18.53
CA PHE A 72 -9.66 25.78 18.45
C PHE A 72 -9.94 25.25 17.04
N LYS A 73 -9.34 24.09 16.69
CA LYS A 73 -9.54 23.38 15.45
C LYS A 73 -10.08 21.98 15.72
N GLN A 74 -10.77 21.40 14.75
CA GLN A 74 -11.23 20.01 14.82
C GLN A 74 -10.23 19.03 14.20
N LEU A 75 -9.39 19.51 13.29
CA LEU A 75 -8.36 18.72 12.62
C LEU A 75 -7.01 19.37 12.85
N PHE A 76 -6.05 18.55 13.28
CA PHE A 76 -4.70 18.97 13.59
C PHE A 76 -3.73 18.43 12.54
N GLY A 77 -2.73 19.24 12.19
CA GLY A 77 -1.74 18.96 11.16
C GLY A 77 -0.31 19.30 11.59
N LEU A 78 0.60 19.21 10.65
CA LEU A 78 2.02 19.51 10.84
C LEU A 78 2.22 20.88 11.52
N GLY A 79 3.02 20.90 12.58
CA GLY A 79 3.40 22.11 13.30
C GLY A 79 2.41 22.53 14.39
N ASP A 80 1.20 21.99 14.43
CA ASP A 80 0.22 22.29 15.47
C ASP A 80 0.70 21.82 16.84
N VAL A 81 0.26 22.53 17.90
CA VAL A 81 0.62 22.22 19.28
C VAL A 81 -0.55 21.52 19.96
N LEU A 82 -0.28 20.29 20.41
CA LEU A 82 -1.23 19.47 21.15
C LEU A 82 -0.89 19.43 22.65
N TYR A 83 -1.91 19.31 23.46
CA TYR A 83 -1.81 19.03 24.89
C TYR A 83 -2.09 17.56 25.14
N ILE A 84 -1.13 16.88 25.75
CA ILE A 84 -1.17 15.44 26.08
C ILE A 84 -1.20 15.29 27.57
N ARG A 85 -2.19 14.57 28.10
CA ARG A 85 -2.15 14.10 29.48
C ARG A 85 -1.37 12.80 29.51
N VAL A 86 -0.20 12.83 30.12
CA VAL A 86 0.67 11.65 30.28
C VAL A 86 0.35 10.89 31.55
N LEU A 87 0.53 9.58 31.52
CA LEU A 87 0.45 8.76 32.73
C LEU A 87 1.71 8.93 33.58
N PRO A 88 1.62 8.96 34.92
CA PRO A 88 2.79 9.18 35.80
C PRO A 88 3.93 8.18 35.57
N ALA A 89 3.59 6.94 35.13
CA ALA A 89 4.56 5.89 34.85
C ALA A 89 5.27 6.04 33.49
N ALA A 90 4.85 6.95 32.62
CA ALA A 90 5.36 7.04 31.26
C ALA A 90 6.74 7.70 31.14
N ASN A 91 7.22 8.38 32.19
CA ASN A 91 8.55 9.02 32.25
C ASN A 91 8.94 9.79 30.99
N VAL A 92 8.03 10.61 30.46
CA VAL A 92 8.20 11.40 29.24
C VAL A 92 8.91 12.71 29.59
N LYS A 93 9.94 13.08 28.81
CA LYS A 93 10.77 14.28 29.01
C LYS A 93 10.66 15.24 27.81
N VAL A 94 11.00 16.50 28.04
CA VAL A 94 11.14 17.49 26.98
C VAL A 94 12.20 17.04 25.96
N GLY A 95 11.86 17.13 24.68
CA GLY A 95 12.67 16.64 23.58
C GLY A 95 12.36 15.23 23.12
N ASP A 96 11.66 14.44 23.94
CA ASP A 96 11.26 13.09 23.54
C ASP A 96 10.29 13.11 22.34
N ARG A 97 10.36 12.05 21.54
CA ARG A 97 9.41 11.79 20.48
C ARG A 97 8.36 10.79 20.94
N LEU A 98 7.13 11.03 20.55
CA LEU A 98 5.99 10.16 20.82
C LEU A 98 5.32 9.77 19.50
N THR A 99 4.87 8.53 19.42
CA THR A 99 3.99 8.07 18.34
C THR A 99 2.54 8.25 18.75
N LEU A 100 1.78 8.92 17.91
CA LEU A 100 0.35 9.09 18.07
C LEU A 100 -0.38 7.98 17.34
N TYR A 101 -1.29 7.30 18.03
CA TYR A 101 -2.03 6.17 17.46
C TYR A 101 -3.48 6.12 17.95
N ARG A 102 -4.30 5.39 17.21
CA ARG A 102 -5.71 5.12 17.55
C ARG A 102 -5.99 3.64 17.37
N PRO A 103 -6.42 2.93 18.44
CA PRO A 103 -7.08 1.64 18.28
C PRO A 103 -8.37 1.85 17.48
N SER A 104 -8.44 1.21 16.32
CA SER A 104 -9.60 1.30 15.45
C SER A 104 -10.54 0.12 15.71
N ARG A 105 -10.83 -0.67 14.69
CA ARG A 105 -11.73 -1.81 14.79
C ARG A 105 -11.05 -3.06 15.28
N GLN A 106 -11.81 -3.93 15.94
CA GLN A 106 -11.36 -5.28 16.24
C GLN A 106 -11.34 -6.11 14.96
N VAL A 107 -10.25 -6.85 14.76
CA VAL A 107 -10.02 -7.71 13.61
C VAL A 107 -10.22 -9.16 13.99
N TYR A 108 -10.99 -9.87 13.18
CA TYR A 108 -11.27 -11.28 13.35
C TYR A 108 -10.74 -12.06 12.14
N HIS A 109 -10.25 -13.26 12.41
CA HIS A 109 -9.85 -14.17 11.34
C HIS A 109 -11.06 -14.55 10.47
N PRO A 110 -10.99 -14.43 9.12
CA PRO A 110 -12.16 -14.55 8.24
C PRO A 110 -12.86 -15.91 8.30
N PHE A 111 -12.11 -16.97 8.55
CA PHE A 111 -12.67 -18.35 8.59
C PHE A 111 -12.96 -18.83 10.01
N THR A 112 -12.01 -18.69 10.94
CA THR A 112 -12.16 -19.22 12.30
C THR A 112 -12.94 -18.30 13.23
N ARG A 113 -13.13 -17.02 12.85
CA ARG A 113 -13.73 -15.97 13.67
C ARG A 113 -12.96 -15.66 14.96
N ALA A 114 -11.78 -16.22 15.14
CA ALA A 114 -10.93 -15.93 16.29
C ALA A 114 -10.51 -14.45 16.28
N PRO A 115 -10.52 -13.77 17.45
CA PRO A 115 -10.04 -12.39 17.56
C PRO A 115 -8.52 -12.36 17.39
N LEU A 116 -8.02 -11.50 16.53
CA LEU A 116 -6.59 -11.27 16.30
C LEU A 116 -6.08 -10.04 17.07
N GLY A 117 -6.96 -9.13 17.43
CA GLY A 117 -6.65 -7.89 18.12
C GLY A 117 -7.33 -6.69 17.48
N HIS A 118 -6.88 -5.50 17.86
CA HIS A 118 -7.34 -4.24 17.28
C HIS A 118 -6.35 -3.77 16.21
N LEU A 119 -6.89 -3.17 15.15
CA LEU A 119 -6.07 -2.44 14.19
C LEU A 119 -5.58 -1.15 14.84
N MET A 120 -4.27 -1.04 15.05
CA MET A 120 -3.59 0.15 15.53
C MET A 120 -3.24 1.03 14.35
N VAL A 121 -3.92 2.16 14.22
CA VAL A 121 -3.66 3.15 13.17
C VAL A 121 -2.69 4.19 13.70
N ILE A 122 -1.55 4.36 13.04
CA ILE A 122 -0.58 5.39 13.38
C ILE A 122 -1.04 6.70 12.75
N LEU A 123 -1.23 7.73 13.57
CA LEU A 123 -1.76 9.03 13.16
C LEU A 123 -0.65 10.06 12.94
N GLY A 124 0.47 9.93 13.65
CA GLY A 124 1.56 10.90 13.50
C GLY A 124 2.70 10.70 14.50
N ILE A 125 3.64 11.62 14.43
CA ILE A 125 4.79 11.72 15.33
C ILE A 125 4.75 13.09 15.98
N LEU A 126 4.92 13.11 17.29
CA LEU A 126 4.95 14.31 18.12
C LEU A 126 6.33 14.48 18.75
N GLN A 127 6.73 15.73 18.96
CA GLN A 127 7.88 16.08 19.80
C GLN A 127 7.41 16.83 21.04
N VAL A 128 7.89 16.42 22.20
CA VAL A 128 7.59 17.09 23.47
C VAL A 128 8.35 18.42 23.53
N THR A 129 7.64 19.52 23.69
CA THR A 129 8.21 20.86 23.70
C THR A 129 8.34 21.45 25.09
N THR A 130 7.35 21.19 25.95
CA THR A 130 7.30 21.80 27.30
C THR A 130 6.52 20.90 28.24
N GLU A 131 6.99 20.74 29.46
CA GLU A 131 6.21 20.18 30.53
C GLU A 131 5.28 21.26 31.09
N THR A 132 4.04 20.87 31.38
CA THR A 132 3.04 21.73 32.00
C THR A 132 2.68 21.14 33.37
N LYS A 133 1.94 21.85 34.19
CA LYS A 133 1.42 21.33 35.48
C LYS A 133 0.42 20.18 35.24
N ASP A 134 0.22 19.39 36.28
CA ASP A 134 -0.84 18.35 36.33
C ASP A 134 -0.68 17.20 35.31
N ASN A 135 0.55 16.73 35.05
CA ASN A 135 0.86 15.67 34.09
C ASN A 135 0.39 15.97 32.64
N VAL A 136 0.26 17.25 32.31
CA VAL A 136 0.01 17.69 30.93
C VAL A 136 1.31 18.18 30.33
N ILE A 137 1.60 17.75 29.13
CA ILE A 137 2.75 18.19 28.32
C ILE A 137 2.25 18.88 27.04
N SER A 138 3.02 19.84 26.57
CA SER A 138 2.83 20.43 25.26
C SER A 138 3.69 19.70 24.25
N THR A 139 3.12 19.32 23.14
CA THR A 139 3.82 18.63 22.05
C THR A 139 3.56 19.35 20.73
N ARG A 140 4.51 19.25 19.81
CA ARG A 140 4.37 19.74 18.42
C ARG A 140 4.25 18.53 17.49
N ILE A 141 3.35 18.61 16.53
CA ILE A 141 3.23 17.60 15.49
C ILE A 141 4.41 17.73 14.53
N GLU A 142 5.32 16.74 14.51
CA GLU A 142 6.42 16.64 13.54
C GLU A 142 5.96 16.04 12.22
N ARG A 143 5.06 15.06 12.27
CA ARG A 143 4.45 14.41 11.10
C ARG A 143 3.02 14.02 11.41
N ALA A 144 2.13 14.23 10.45
CA ALA A 144 0.75 13.76 10.47
C ALA A 144 0.53 12.83 9.28
N PHE A 145 -0.02 11.66 9.54
CA PHE A 145 -0.31 10.62 8.55
C PHE A 145 -1.80 10.41 8.36
N ASP A 146 -2.59 10.74 9.38
CA ASP A 146 -4.04 10.65 9.39
C ASP A 146 -4.62 11.74 10.29
N SER A 147 -5.95 11.89 10.30
CA SER A 147 -6.66 12.86 11.12
C SER A 147 -6.45 12.62 12.61
N ILE A 148 -6.00 13.65 13.31
CA ILE A 148 -5.74 13.63 14.75
C ILE A 148 -6.90 14.30 15.46
N SER A 149 -7.35 13.73 16.60
CA SER A 149 -8.47 14.22 17.39
C SER A 149 -8.21 14.08 18.89
N PRO A 150 -8.86 14.86 19.74
CA PRO A 150 -8.84 14.60 21.17
C PRO A 150 -9.33 13.18 21.48
N GLY A 151 -8.67 12.53 22.42
CA GLY A 151 -8.92 11.11 22.78
C GLY A 151 -7.96 10.13 22.11
N ASP A 152 -7.13 10.55 21.15
CA ASP A 152 -6.08 9.70 20.58
C ASP A 152 -4.98 9.42 21.60
N PHE A 153 -4.36 8.24 21.51
CA PHE A 153 -3.35 7.78 22.43
C PHE A 153 -1.94 8.05 21.96
N VAL A 154 -1.02 8.14 22.90
CA VAL A 154 0.42 8.25 22.60
C VAL A 154 1.20 7.12 23.28
N MET A 155 2.28 6.72 22.60
CA MET A 155 3.28 5.76 23.09
C MET A 155 4.69 6.29 22.79
N PRO A 156 5.76 5.77 23.42
CA PRO A 156 7.12 6.14 23.08
C PRO A 156 7.39 5.89 21.61
N PHE A 157 8.11 6.81 20.98
CA PHE A 157 8.47 6.68 19.56
C PHE A 157 9.45 5.51 19.38
N GLN A 158 9.10 4.62 18.45
CA GLN A 158 10.00 3.60 17.94
C GLN A 158 10.21 3.85 16.45
N PRO A 159 11.47 3.94 15.99
CA PRO A 159 11.72 4.10 14.57
C PRO A 159 11.13 2.90 13.81
N PRO A 160 10.61 3.12 12.59
CA PRO A 160 10.09 2.03 11.79
C PRO A 160 11.23 1.06 11.46
N PRO A 161 10.96 -0.23 11.40
CA PRO A 161 11.97 -1.21 11.03
C PRO A 161 12.41 -0.99 9.58
N GLU A 162 13.69 -1.20 9.31
CA GLU A 162 14.22 -1.21 7.96
C GLU A 162 13.70 -2.42 7.21
N VAL A 163 13.02 -2.20 6.10
CA VAL A 163 12.50 -3.28 5.25
C VAL A 163 13.56 -3.67 4.23
N PRO A 164 14.09 -4.90 4.27
CA PRO A 164 15.11 -5.35 3.32
C PRO A 164 14.60 -5.24 1.87
N ALA A 165 15.50 -4.85 0.96
CA ALA A 165 15.19 -4.77 -0.47
C ALA A 165 14.90 -6.17 -1.04
N GLN A 166 15.66 -7.18 -0.58
CA GLN A 166 15.53 -8.57 -1.00
C GLN A 166 14.99 -9.44 0.13
N GLN A 167 14.24 -10.45 -0.25
CA GLN A 167 13.77 -11.49 0.66
C GLN A 167 14.94 -12.37 1.08
N THR A 168 15.08 -12.59 2.39
CA THR A 168 16.14 -13.42 2.97
C THR A 168 15.65 -14.78 3.43
N THR A 169 14.35 -14.94 3.63
CA THR A 169 13.76 -16.17 4.15
C THR A 169 13.30 -17.11 3.03
N THR A 170 13.43 -18.39 3.29
CA THR A 170 13.00 -19.47 2.42
C THR A 170 12.01 -20.38 3.14
N GLY A 171 11.35 -21.26 2.38
CA GLY A 171 10.37 -22.20 2.90
C GLY A 171 8.91 -21.78 2.68
N PRO A 172 8.00 -22.75 2.63
CA PRO A 172 6.60 -22.50 2.36
C PRO A 172 5.90 -21.89 3.58
N VAL A 173 5.28 -20.73 3.40
CA VAL A 173 4.33 -20.14 4.36
C VAL A 173 3.07 -19.79 3.62
N THR A 174 1.95 -20.29 4.15
CA THR A 174 0.62 -20.00 3.61
C THR A 174 -0.25 -19.38 4.70
N GLY A 175 -0.95 -18.33 4.38
CA GLY A 175 -1.85 -17.62 5.28
C GLY A 175 -3.04 -17.04 4.51
N VAL A 176 -3.76 -16.13 5.16
CA VAL A 176 -4.91 -15.45 4.57
C VAL A 176 -4.89 -13.95 4.88
N ILE A 177 -5.52 -13.19 4.02
CA ILE A 177 -5.74 -11.77 4.26
C ILE A 177 -6.87 -11.61 5.28
N VAL A 178 -6.57 -10.96 6.40
CA VAL A 178 -7.52 -10.77 7.50
C VAL A 178 -8.21 -9.43 7.46
N ASP A 179 -7.50 -8.38 7.04
CA ASP A 179 -8.09 -7.03 6.95
C ASP A 179 -7.27 -6.11 6.03
N PHE A 180 -7.80 -4.92 5.79
CA PHE A 180 -7.19 -3.83 5.04
C PHE A 180 -7.01 -2.61 5.94
N LYS A 181 -6.06 -1.71 5.63
CA LYS A 181 -5.90 -0.46 6.40
C LYS A 181 -7.17 0.37 6.37
N GLN A 182 -7.72 0.58 5.19
CA GLN A 182 -9.01 1.24 5.03
C GLN A 182 -10.15 0.26 5.29
N ALA A 183 -11.26 0.74 5.87
CA ALA A 183 -12.44 -0.08 6.15
C ALA A 183 -13.21 -0.43 4.87
N ARG A 184 -12.55 -1.10 3.93
CA ARG A 184 -13.12 -1.57 2.64
C ARG A 184 -13.18 -3.09 2.64
N GLN A 185 -14.01 -3.64 1.77
CA GLN A 185 -14.08 -5.10 1.57
C GLN A 185 -13.16 -5.58 0.46
N VAL A 186 -12.71 -4.65 -0.38
CA VAL A 186 -11.91 -4.91 -1.56
C VAL A 186 -10.80 -3.87 -1.66
N THR A 187 -9.61 -4.30 -2.04
CA THR A 187 -8.47 -3.43 -2.25
C THR A 187 -7.72 -3.77 -3.54
N ALA A 188 -6.76 -2.92 -3.91
CA ALA A 188 -5.97 -3.04 -5.12
C ALA A 188 -4.52 -2.63 -4.89
N GLN A 189 -3.81 -2.26 -5.95
CA GLN A 189 -2.41 -1.83 -5.90
C GLN A 189 -2.19 -0.61 -4.98
N SER A 190 -1.01 -0.53 -4.38
CA SER A 190 -0.56 0.57 -3.50
C SER A 190 -1.31 0.70 -2.18
N GLU A 191 -1.99 -0.35 -1.76
CA GLU A 191 -2.73 -0.40 -0.49
C GLU A 191 -2.01 -1.26 0.56
N ILE A 192 -2.41 -1.09 1.81
CA ILE A 192 -1.88 -1.84 2.95
C ILE A 192 -2.90 -2.89 3.38
N ILE A 193 -2.42 -4.11 3.53
CA ILE A 193 -3.19 -5.27 3.95
C ILE A 193 -2.54 -5.96 5.15
N TYR A 194 -3.32 -6.74 5.86
CA TYR A 194 -2.86 -7.52 7.01
C TYR A 194 -3.11 -9.00 6.78
N ILE A 195 -2.12 -9.82 7.15
CA ILE A 195 -2.18 -11.27 7.01
C ILE A 195 -2.11 -11.95 8.39
N ASP A 196 -2.64 -13.18 8.48
CA ASP A 196 -2.71 -14.00 9.69
C ASP A 196 -1.41 -14.77 9.97
N ARG A 197 -0.30 -14.39 9.38
CA ARG A 197 1.01 -14.96 9.60
C ARG A 197 1.97 -13.88 10.07
N GLY A 198 2.75 -14.22 11.09
CA GLY A 198 3.68 -13.30 11.71
C GLY A 198 5.05 -13.91 11.93
N GLU A 199 5.79 -13.31 12.85
CA GLU A 199 7.14 -13.74 13.21
C GLU A 199 7.17 -15.21 13.69
N THR A 200 6.18 -15.64 14.49
CA THR A 200 6.09 -17.01 15.00
C THR A 200 5.83 -18.04 13.92
N ASP A 201 5.31 -17.62 12.77
CA ASP A 201 5.11 -18.48 11.60
C ASP A 201 6.31 -18.45 10.64
N GLY A 202 7.42 -17.82 11.03
CA GLY A 202 8.63 -17.68 10.23
C GLY A 202 8.53 -16.65 9.11
N VAL A 203 7.63 -15.68 9.22
CA VAL A 203 7.58 -14.50 8.33
C VAL A 203 8.65 -13.51 8.75
N ALA A 204 9.31 -12.89 7.77
CA ALA A 204 10.29 -11.84 7.99
C ALA A 204 9.95 -10.57 7.21
N LEU A 205 10.53 -9.44 7.65
CA LEU A 205 10.43 -8.19 6.92
C LEU A 205 11.04 -8.36 5.52
N GLY A 206 10.37 -7.80 4.52
CA GLY A 206 10.80 -7.90 3.13
C GLY A 206 10.33 -9.16 2.40
N ASP A 207 9.73 -10.14 3.09
CA ASP A 207 9.15 -11.32 2.44
C ASP A 207 8.11 -10.94 1.41
N ARG A 208 8.08 -11.70 0.32
CA ARG A 208 7.10 -11.53 -0.75
C ARG A 208 6.13 -12.69 -0.75
N PHE A 209 4.87 -12.37 -0.97
CA PHE A 209 3.79 -13.35 -1.09
C PHE A 209 2.99 -13.07 -2.36
N SER A 210 2.54 -14.15 -2.98
CA SER A 210 1.48 -14.11 -3.99
C SER A 210 0.13 -14.17 -3.31
N VAL A 211 -0.79 -13.31 -3.69
CA VAL A 211 -2.20 -13.41 -3.29
C VAL A 211 -2.91 -14.28 -4.31
N ILE A 212 -3.55 -15.33 -3.84
CA ILE A 212 -4.16 -16.38 -4.68
C ILE A 212 -5.62 -16.55 -4.30
N ARG A 213 -6.49 -16.53 -5.29
CA ARG A 213 -7.89 -16.93 -5.13
C ARG A 213 -8.06 -18.33 -5.67
N PRO A 214 -8.44 -19.31 -4.80
CA PRO A 214 -8.70 -20.66 -5.24
C PRO A 214 -9.81 -20.71 -6.28
N GLY A 215 -9.59 -21.49 -7.32
CA GLY A 215 -10.58 -21.71 -8.36
C GLY A 215 -11.86 -22.34 -7.81
N ARG A 216 -13.00 -21.91 -8.32
CA ARG A 216 -14.31 -22.45 -7.94
C ARG A 216 -14.48 -23.88 -8.44
N ARG A 217 -15.07 -24.75 -7.63
CA ARG A 217 -15.56 -26.05 -8.08
C ARG A 217 -16.74 -25.86 -9.00
N LEU A 218 -16.61 -26.26 -10.28
CA LEU A 218 -17.67 -26.19 -11.27
C LEU A 218 -18.55 -27.42 -11.25
N SER A 219 -17.97 -28.58 -10.96
CA SER A 219 -18.64 -29.89 -10.96
C SER A 219 -17.89 -30.82 -10.03
N PHE A 220 -18.40 -32.05 -9.88
CA PHE A 220 -17.81 -33.09 -9.05
C PHE A 220 -16.34 -33.39 -9.41
N MET A 221 -15.96 -33.21 -10.69
CA MET A 221 -14.62 -33.53 -11.20
C MET A 221 -13.83 -32.31 -11.73
N THR A 222 -14.44 -31.13 -11.82
CA THR A 222 -13.81 -29.98 -12.46
C THR A 222 -13.72 -28.79 -11.51
N LYS A 223 -12.49 -28.28 -11.31
CA LYS A 223 -12.18 -27.05 -10.59
C LYS A 223 -11.53 -26.05 -11.55
N ASN A 224 -11.93 -24.79 -11.49
CA ASN A 224 -11.21 -23.73 -12.18
C ASN A 224 -9.76 -23.65 -11.64
N PRO A 225 -8.79 -23.25 -12.45
CA PRO A 225 -7.45 -22.99 -11.97
C PRO A 225 -7.46 -21.86 -10.91
N ASP A 226 -6.49 -21.94 -10.01
CA ASP A 226 -6.25 -20.89 -9.04
C ASP A 226 -5.73 -19.63 -9.75
N VAL A 227 -6.19 -18.46 -9.33
CA VAL A 227 -5.86 -17.18 -9.96
C VAL A 227 -4.92 -16.39 -9.03
N VAL A 228 -3.77 -15.99 -9.55
CA VAL A 228 -2.87 -15.06 -8.85
C VAL A 228 -3.40 -13.63 -9.04
N LEU A 229 -3.79 -12.98 -7.96
CA LEU A 229 -4.41 -11.65 -7.95
C LEU A 229 -3.39 -10.54 -7.76
N ALA A 230 -2.38 -10.77 -6.92
CA ALA A 230 -1.44 -9.73 -6.55
C ALA A 230 -0.11 -10.28 -6.04
N GLU A 231 0.88 -9.40 -6.01
CA GLU A 231 2.14 -9.58 -5.29
C GLU A 231 2.20 -8.56 -4.15
N ILE A 232 2.54 -9.03 -2.95
CA ILE A 232 2.63 -8.22 -1.74
C ILE A 232 4.01 -8.36 -1.11
N LYS A 233 4.44 -7.33 -0.35
CA LYS A 233 5.70 -7.32 0.40
C LYS A 233 5.42 -7.00 1.86
N VAL A 234 6.00 -7.76 2.78
CA VAL A 234 5.90 -7.52 4.22
C VAL A 234 6.70 -6.29 4.60
N ILE A 235 6.04 -5.32 5.23
CA ILE A 235 6.61 -4.04 5.67
C ILE A 235 6.55 -3.83 7.18
N GLY A 236 5.75 -4.62 7.89
CA GLY A 236 5.62 -4.60 9.33
C GLY A 236 5.36 -6.00 9.87
N LEU A 237 5.90 -6.29 11.05
CA LEU A 237 5.85 -7.64 11.62
C LEU A 237 5.36 -7.59 13.07
N GLN A 238 4.46 -8.49 13.40
CA GLN A 238 3.97 -8.76 14.74
C GLN A 238 4.08 -10.28 15.00
N PRO A 239 4.00 -10.74 16.25
CA PRO A 239 4.16 -12.18 16.53
C PRO A 239 3.21 -13.08 15.72
N ARG A 240 1.95 -12.69 15.52
CA ARG A 240 0.91 -13.52 14.88
C ARG A 240 0.34 -12.94 13.59
N THR A 241 0.72 -11.72 13.23
CA THR A 241 0.20 -11.03 12.04
C THR A 241 1.32 -10.26 11.36
N ALA A 242 1.20 -9.98 10.09
CA ALA A 242 2.11 -9.08 9.40
C ALA A 242 1.33 -8.03 8.60
N THR A 243 1.93 -6.87 8.49
CA THR A 243 1.48 -5.77 7.62
C THR A 243 2.21 -5.89 6.30
N ALA A 244 1.48 -5.92 5.21
CA ALA A 244 2.05 -6.03 3.87
C ALA A 244 1.55 -4.92 2.96
N TYR A 245 2.38 -4.53 2.01
CA TYR A 245 2.09 -3.55 0.98
C TYR A 245 1.86 -4.25 -0.35
N VAL A 246 0.82 -3.87 -1.07
CA VAL A 246 0.48 -4.43 -2.39
C VAL A 246 1.35 -3.78 -3.45
N LEU A 247 2.35 -4.53 -3.94
CA LEU A 247 3.27 -4.06 -4.98
C LEU A 247 2.61 -3.97 -6.34
N LYS A 248 1.86 -5.02 -6.69
CA LYS A 248 1.18 -5.16 -7.98
C LYS A 248 -0.11 -5.93 -7.76
N SER A 249 -1.18 -5.50 -8.41
CA SER A 249 -2.46 -6.20 -8.43
C SER A 249 -2.96 -6.29 -9.87
N THR A 250 -3.50 -7.46 -10.24
CA THR A 250 -4.16 -7.70 -11.53
C THR A 250 -5.67 -7.74 -11.39
N ASP A 251 -6.16 -7.97 -10.17
CA ASP A 251 -7.58 -8.02 -9.87
C ASP A 251 -7.82 -7.58 -8.42
N ALA A 252 -9.07 -7.44 -8.05
CA ALA A 252 -9.53 -7.05 -6.73
C ALA A 252 -9.19 -8.10 -5.66
N ILE A 253 -8.60 -7.66 -4.56
CA ILE A 253 -8.20 -8.48 -3.42
C ILE A 253 -9.31 -8.43 -2.37
N HIS A 254 -9.66 -9.58 -1.77
CA HIS A 254 -10.71 -9.69 -0.75
C HIS A 254 -10.15 -10.26 0.56
N ARG A 255 -10.85 -9.99 1.65
CA ARG A 255 -10.60 -10.71 2.91
C ARG A 255 -10.84 -12.21 2.70
N GLY A 256 -9.91 -13.02 3.21
CA GLY A 256 -9.94 -14.47 3.05
C GLY A 256 -9.24 -14.98 1.79
N ASP A 257 -8.74 -14.10 0.90
CA ASP A 257 -7.86 -14.56 -0.17
C ASP A 257 -6.58 -15.14 0.45
N ILE A 258 -6.06 -16.20 -0.17
CA ILE A 258 -4.90 -16.96 0.34
C ILE A 258 -3.63 -16.20 -0.03
N VAL A 259 -2.68 -16.14 0.89
CA VAL A 259 -1.33 -15.67 0.62
C VAL A 259 -0.35 -16.83 0.70
N SER A 260 0.56 -16.92 -0.26
CA SER A 260 1.61 -17.94 -0.31
C SER A 260 2.95 -17.28 -0.55
N ARG A 261 3.96 -17.62 0.29
CA ARG A 261 5.31 -17.08 0.14
C ARG A 261 5.90 -17.41 -1.22
N MET A 262 6.43 -16.40 -1.88
CA MET A 262 7.17 -16.54 -3.12
C MET A 262 8.60 -16.98 -2.83
N PRO A 263 9.23 -17.76 -3.74
CA PRO A 263 10.66 -17.99 -3.64
C PRO A 263 11.44 -16.67 -3.77
N PRO A 264 12.62 -16.56 -3.14
CA PRO A 264 13.49 -15.40 -3.31
C PRO A 264 13.78 -15.15 -4.79
N ARG A 265 13.69 -13.90 -5.21
CA ARG A 265 14.14 -13.54 -6.57
C ARG A 265 15.66 -13.59 -6.63
N PRO A 266 16.23 -14.20 -7.66
CA PRO A 266 17.68 -14.17 -7.85
C PRO A 266 18.14 -12.70 -7.93
N SER A 267 19.32 -12.42 -7.39
CA SER A 267 19.94 -11.11 -7.52
C SER A 267 20.16 -10.76 -9.01
N LYS A 268 20.31 -9.47 -9.32
CA LYS A 268 20.60 -9.07 -10.73
C LYS A 268 21.84 -9.76 -11.28
N GLU A 269 22.84 -10.01 -10.44
CA GLU A 269 24.06 -10.72 -10.83
C GLU A 269 23.80 -12.20 -11.09
N GLU A 270 23.04 -12.89 -10.22
CA GLU A 270 22.66 -14.29 -10.42
C GLU A 270 21.71 -14.48 -11.61
N ALA A 271 20.83 -13.51 -11.85
CA ALA A 271 19.95 -13.52 -13.03
C ALA A 271 20.76 -13.39 -14.31
N LYS A 272 21.75 -12.48 -14.33
CA LYS A 272 22.65 -12.28 -15.48
C LYS A 272 23.55 -13.50 -15.70
N ALA A 273 24.11 -14.08 -14.64
CA ALA A 273 24.90 -15.30 -14.72
C ALA A 273 24.08 -16.51 -15.25
N LYS A 274 22.81 -16.61 -14.84
CA LYS A 274 21.91 -17.66 -15.36
C LYS A 274 21.53 -17.44 -16.84
N GLU A 275 21.41 -16.20 -17.26
CA GLU A 275 21.11 -15.84 -18.65
C GLU A 275 22.32 -16.11 -19.55
N GLU A 276 23.53 -15.76 -19.09
CA GLU A 276 24.79 -16.07 -19.76
C GLU A 276 25.02 -17.58 -19.86
N ALA A 277 24.84 -18.34 -18.77
CA ALA A 277 24.94 -19.79 -18.78
C ALA A 277 23.91 -20.47 -19.69
N LYS A 278 22.72 -19.90 -19.83
CA LYS A 278 21.69 -20.41 -20.75
C LYS A 278 22.01 -20.08 -22.22
N ALA A 279 22.67 -18.96 -22.48
CA ALA A 279 23.14 -18.61 -23.82
C ALA A 279 24.30 -19.49 -24.28
N GLU A 280 25.20 -19.89 -23.37
CA GLU A 280 26.35 -20.73 -23.64
C GLU A 280 25.99 -22.23 -23.81
N GLY A 281 24.86 -22.68 -23.25
CA GLY A 281 24.34 -24.05 -23.33
C GLY A 281 23.41 -24.33 -24.52
N ALA A 282 23.23 -23.42 -25.48
CA ALA A 282 22.44 -23.68 -26.67
C ALA A 282 23.23 -24.63 -27.62
N PRO A 283 22.69 -25.80 -28.00
CA PRO A 283 23.39 -26.72 -28.89
C PRO A 283 23.56 -26.04 -30.24
N VAL A 284 24.83 -25.95 -30.68
CA VAL A 284 25.17 -25.60 -32.06
C VAL A 284 24.54 -26.67 -32.94
N VAL A 285 23.48 -26.31 -33.62
CA VAL A 285 22.89 -27.17 -34.69
C VAL A 285 23.96 -27.36 -35.76
N GLY A 286 24.47 -28.59 -35.78
CA GLY A 286 25.52 -28.99 -36.69
C GLY A 286 25.17 -28.77 -38.16
N ALA A 287 26.18 -28.30 -38.88
CA ALA A 287 26.15 -28.15 -40.32
C ALA A 287 25.78 -29.51 -40.98
N GLU A 288 24.80 -29.45 -41.83
CA GLU A 288 24.37 -30.56 -42.71
C GLU A 288 25.53 -30.96 -43.65
N PRO A 289 25.91 -32.23 -43.76
CA PRO A 289 26.92 -32.64 -44.71
C PRO A 289 26.30 -32.68 -46.10
N THR A 290 26.92 -31.95 -47.02
CA THR A 290 26.64 -32.00 -48.47
C THR A 290 26.91 -33.39 -49.02
N PRO A 291 26.00 -34.05 -49.73
CA PRO A 291 26.25 -35.36 -50.38
C PRO A 291 27.11 -35.22 -51.65
N PRO A 292 27.81 -36.30 -52.06
CA PRO A 292 28.79 -36.32 -53.15
C PRO A 292 28.19 -36.14 -54.54
#